data_c3ae563ca1684a153db44a2e1bee5f30
#
_entry.id   c3ae563ca1684a153db44a2e1bee5f30
#
_cell.length_a   1.000
_cell.length_b   1.000
_cell.length_c   1.000
_cell.angle_alpha   90.00
_cell.angle_beta   90.00
_cell.angle_gamma   90.00
#
_symmetry.space_group_name_H-M   'P 1'
#
loop_
_entity.id
_entity.type
_entity.pdbx_description
1 polymer ?
#
loop_
_entity_poly.entity_id
_entity_poly.type
_entity_poly.pdbx_seq_one_letter_code
_entity_poly.pdbx_strand_id
1 'polypeptide(L)'
;ATGDVAVMARGCTHLLSVSPQLAGLPVQVITAHQGPAAEAAHGGSAVISGAYQLWATPLHPFFGEMPNWTVLRAADHPRLGPIALVTGLIEQELRGDAPGRQVIVHSLLDVVFAFALREVTAQCAAAHPGWSQAARDPQIRRALTLMHEDCAHPWTLEALAQRAGLSRTGLAERFRGAMGDTPLNHLRAIRMQRAMHLLAETEQGLEAVAAAVGYQDAFGFSKVFKRTTGMSPREFRQRDRAERALPWRFQAG
;
A
#
# COMPACT_ATOMS: atom_id res chain seq x y z
N ALA A 1 11.06 -14.76 15.77
CA ALA A 1 12.45 -15.25 15.52
C ALA A 1 13.11 -14.33 14.49
N THR A 2 14.42 -14.47 14.29
CA THR A 2 15.14 -13.72 13.26
C THR A 2 14.55 -14.02 11.89
N GLY A 3 14.23 -12.97 11.12
CA GLY A 3 13.60 -13.07 9.81
C GLY A 3 12.07 -13.13 9.82
N ASP A 4 11.42 -13.16 10.98
CA ASP A 4 9.96 -13.03 11.06
C ASP A 4 9.54 -11.61 10.66
N VAL A 5 8.41 -11.51 9.97
CA VAL A 5 7.83 -10.24 9.52
C VAL A 5 6.46 -10.06 10.13
N ALA A 6 6.23 -8.92 10.77
CA ALA A 6 4.91 -8.53 11.25
C ALA A 6 4.34 -7.44 10.34
N VAL A 7 3.15 -7.68 9.81
CA VAL A 7 2.43 -6.74 8.94
C VAL A 7 1.19 -6.22 9.66
N MET A 8 1.08 -4.91 9.75
CA MET A 8 -0.06 -4.22 10.35
C MET A 8 -0.81 -3.48 9.25
N ALA A 9 -1.99 -3.98 8.88
CA ALA A 9 -2.74 -3.47 7.74
C ALA A 9 -3.31 -2.05 7.95
N ARG A 10 -3.53 -1.63 9.20
CA ARG A 10 -4.26 -0.39 9.52
C ARG A 10 -3.61 0.45 10.61
N GLY A 11 -2.36 0.23 10.91
CA GLY A 11 -1.73 0.87 12.06
C GLY A 11 -2.49 0.56 13.37
N CYS A 12 -1.86 -0.10 14.30
CA CYS A 12 -2.43 -0.38 15.61
C CYS A 12 -1.39 -0.09 16.68
N THR A 13 -1.85 0.30 17.84
CA THR A 13 -0.98 0.37 19.00
C THR A 13 -0.46 -1.02 19.31
N HIS A 14 0.84 -1.18 19.36
CA HIS A 14 1.48 -2.46 19.59
C HIS A 14 2.66 -2.33 20.54
N LEU A 15 3.00 -3.45 21.15
CA LEU A 15 4.17 -3.59 22.01
C LEU A 15 5.08 -4.66 21.41
N LEU A 16 6.35 -4.34 21.26
CA LEU A 16 7.38 -5.30 20.90
C LEU A 16 8.16 -5.68 22.16
N SER A 17 8.26 -6.96 22.41
CA SER A 17 9.01 -7.48 23.57
C SER A 17 9.79 -8.72 23.16
N VAL A 18 10.97 -8.88 23.71
CA VAL A 18 11.82 -10.06 23.51
C VAL A 18 11.29 -11.29 24.27
N SER A 19 10.37 -11.10 25.22
CA SER A 19 9.75 -12.17 26.00
C SER A 19 8.34 -11.79 26.46
N PRO A 20 7.38 -12.73 26.44
CA PRO A 20 6.03 -12.50 26.95
C PRO A 20 5.99 -12.09 28.42
N GLN A 21 6.97 -12.52 29.23
CA GLN A 21 7.06 -12.21 30.66
C GLN A 21 7.36 -10.73 30.95
N LEU A 22 7.83 -10.00 29.92
CA LEU A 22 8.08 -8.56 30.01
C LEU A 22 6.82 -7.72 29.77
N ALA A 23 5.69 -8.35 29.40
CA ALA A 23 4.42 -7.66 29.27
C ALA A 23 3.99 -7.09 30.66
N GLY A 24 3.83 -5.77 30.74
CA GLY A 24 3.50 -5.06 31.98
C GLY A 24 4.66 -4.35 32.67
N LEU A 25 5.89 -4.53 32.22
CA LEU A 25 7.00 -3.68 32.67
C LEU A 25 6.89 -2.28 32.03
N PRO A 26 7.49 -1.25 32.64
CA PRO A 26 7.54 0.08 32.05
C PRO A 26 8.12 0.04 30.65
N VAL A 27 7.37 0.57 29.70
CA VAL A 27 7.74 0.58 28.27
C VAL A 27 8.49 1.86 27.99
N GLN A 28 9.67 1.75 27.37
CA GLN A 28 10.31 2.91 26.77
C GLN A 28 9.61 3.22 25.45
N VAL A 29 8.94 4.36 25.37
CA VAL A 29 8.35 4.82 24.11
C VAL A 29 9.47 5.37 23.24
N ILE A 30 9.79 4.64 22.17
CA ILE A 30 10.70 5.12 21.13
C ILE A 30 9.85 5.83 20.10
N THR A 31 10.06 7.12 19.94
CA THR A 31 9.44 7.88 18.84
C THR A 31 10.34 7.77 17.60
N ALA A 32 9.73 7.82 16.42
CA ALA A 32 10.43 7.73 15.13
C ALA A 32 11.55 8.79 14.91
N HIS A 33 11.70 9.73 15.85
CA HIS A 33 12.71 10.79 15.81
C HIS A 33 13.93 10.51 16.69
N GLN A 34 13.87 9.48 17.50
CA GLN A 34 15.04 9.03 18.23
C GLN A 34 15.81 8.11 17.29
N GLY A 35 16.91 8.60 16.73
CA GLY A 35 17.83 7.82 15.90
C GLY A 35 18.21 6.48 16.54
N PRO A 36 19.02 5.65 15.88
CA PRO A 36 19.29 4.28 16.34
C PRO A 36 19.58 4.31 17.84
N ALA A 37 18.68 3.71 18.59
CA ALA A 37 18.80 3.67 20.04
C ALA A 37 20.19 3.15 20.39
N ALA A 38 20.79 3.83 21.32
CA ALA A 38 22.08 3.50 21.89
C ALA A 38 22.29 1.99 21.90
N GLU A 39 23.46 1.57 21.42
CA GLU A 39 24.02 0.23 21.42
C GLU A 39 23.32 -0.72 22.37
N ALA A 40 22.58 -1.69 21.80
CA ALA A 40 22.03 -2.78 22.59
C ALA A 40 23.22 -3.49 23.24
N ALA A 41 23.44 -3.15 24.48
CA ALA A 41 24.42 -3.84 25.30
C ALA A 41 24.09 -5.33 25.27
N HIS A 42 24.94 -6.13 24.65
CA HIS A 42 25.03 -7.58 24.77
C HIS A 42 23.71 -8.35 24.52
N GLY A 43 23.45 -8.74 23.28
CA GLY A 43 22.43 -9.74 22.94
C GLY A 43 21.02 -9.20 22.62
N GLY A 44 20.90 -7.94 22.25
CA GLY A 44 19.64 -7.34 21.84
C GLY A 44 19.14 -7.82 20.48
N SER A 45 17.82 -7.88 20.31
CA SER A 45 17.17 -8.12 19.03
C SER A 45 17.02 -6.79 18.30
N ALA A 46 17.43 -6.74 17.02
CA ALA A 46 17.18 -5.60 16.15
C ALA A 46 15.82 -5.74 15.47
N VAL A 47 15.05 -4.67 15.39
CA VAL A 47 13.79 -4.59 14.68
C VAL A 47 13.90 -3.46 13.64
N ILE A 48 13.62 -3.78 12.39
CA ILE A 48 13.49 -2.79 11.32
C ILE A 48 12.00 -2.55 11.09
N SER A 49 11.55 -1.31 11.24
CA SER A 49 10.16 -0.91 11.01
C SER A 49 10.08 0.04 9.82
N GLY A 50 9.11 -0.19 8.95
CA GLY A 50 8.76 0.69 7.85
C GLY A 50 7.25 0.93 7.83
N ALA A 51 6.82 2.15 7.54
CA ALA A 51 5.41 2.49 7.39
C ALA A 51 5.12 2.93 5.96
N TYR A 52 4.10 2.31 5.35
CA TYR A 52 3.60 2.67 4.03
C TYR A 52 2.26 3.37 4.16
N GLN A 53 2.19 4.57 3.64
CA GLN A 53 0.94 5.30 3.58
C GLN A 53 0.26 5.03 2.23
N LEU A 54 -0.82 4.25 2.28
CA LEU A 54 -1.61 3.96 1.09
C LEU A 54 -2.71 5.03 0.95
N TRP A 55 -2.57 5.90 -0.02
CA TRP A 55 -3.58 6.90 -0.38
C TRP A 55 -4.71 6.24 -1.19
N ALA A 56 -5.49 5.38 -0.57
CA ALA A 56 -6.63 4.74 -1.19
C ALA A 56 -7.90 5.06 -0.40
N THR A 57 -8.75 5.92 -0.96
CA THR A 57 -10.10 6.12 -0.43
C THR A 57 -11.08 5.91 -1.57
N PRO A 58 -11.96 4.89 -1.51
CA PRO A 58 -12.03 3.88 -0.44
C PRO A 58 -10.82 2.93 -0.45
N LEU A 59 -10.46 2.47 0.74
CA LEU A 59 -9.42 1.46 0.89
C LEU A 59 -9.80 0.22 0.08
N HIS A 60 -8.84 -0.33 -0.67
CA HIS A 60 -9.08 -1.56 -1.44
C HIS A 60 -9.62 -2.66 -0.50
N PRO A 61 -10.69 -3.39 -0.87
CA PRO A 61 -11.32 -4.40 -0.03
C PRO A 61 -10.33 -5.39 0.60
N PHE A 62 -9.29 -5.75 -0.12
CA PHE A 62 -8.19 -6.58 0.37
C PHE A 62 -7.62 -6.10 1.72
N PHE A 63 -7.31 -4.79 1.84
CA PHE A 63 -6.81 -4.24 3.10
C PHE A 63 -7.91 -4.16 4.18
N GLY A 64 -9.20 -4.07 3.75
CA GLY A 64 -10.36 -4.13 4.62
C GLY A 64 -10.56 -5.49 5.28
N GLU A 65 -10.26 -6.55 4.54
CA GLU A 65 -10.42 -7.95 4.97
C GLU A 65 -9.18 -8.49 5.70
N MET A 66 -8.02 -7.84 5.54
CA MET A 66 -6.81 -8.25 6.24
C MET A 66 -6.99 -8.14 7.76
N PRO A 67 -6.47 -9.12 8.52
CA PRO A 67 -6.32 -8.97 9.97
C PRO A 67 -5.54 -7.71 10.32
N ASN A 68 -5.86 -7.06 11.43
CA ASN A 68 -5.11 -5.88 11.88
C ASN A 68 -3.63 -6.19 12.07
N TRP A 69 -3.32 -7.43 12.38
CA TRP A 69 -1.99 -7.94 12.63
C TRP A 69 -1.80 -9.31 11.97
N THR A 70 -0.76 -9.45 11.17
CA THR A 70 -0.37 -10.72 10.56
C THR A 70 1.11 -10.95 10.82
N VAL A 71 1.46 -12.09 11.39
CA VAL A 71 2.86 -12.50 11.57
C VAL A 71 3.20 -13.58 10.56
N LEU A 72 4.19 -13.30 9.74
CA LEU A 72 4.78 -14.23 8.78
C LEU A 72 6.05 -14.79 9.42
N ARG A 73 6.04 -16.04 9.81
CA ARG A 73 7.22 -16.69 10.38
C ARG A 73 8.15 -17.16 9.28
N ALA A 74 9.41 -16.79 9.37
CA ALA A 74 10.42 -17.17 8.37
C ALA A 74 10.50 -18.70 8.17
N ALA A 75 10.30 -19.47 9.25
CA ALA A 75 10.30 -20.93 9.20
C ALA A 75 9.16 -21.51 8.35
N ASP A 76 7.98 -20.84 8.34
CA ASP A 76 6.79 -21.32 7.64
C ASP A 76 6.71 -20.76 6.20
N HIS A 77 7.55 -19.76 5.89
CA HIS A 77 7.53 -19.02 4.63
C HIS A 77 8.91 -18.96 3.96
N PRO A 78 9.36 -20.01 3.25
CA PRO A 78 10.66 -20.03 2.59
C PRO A 78 10.87 -18.87 1.60
N ARG A 79 9.79 -18.33 1.03
CA ARG A 79 9.84 -17.18 0.12
C ARG A 79 10.22 -15.86 0.80
N LEU A 80 10.23 -15.82 2.12
CA LEU A 80 10.74 -14.68 2.89
C LEU A 80 12.27 -14.71 3.05
N GLY A 81 12.95 -15.79 2.63
CA GLY A 81 14.41 -15.88 2.70
C GLY A 81 15.14 -14.63 2.18
N PRO A 82 14.75 -14.04 1.04
CA PRO A 82 15.36 -12.80 0.56
C PRO A 82 15.22 -11.61 1.51
N ILE A 83 14.19 -11.56 2.37
CA ILE A 83 14.01 -10.45 3.32
C ILE A 83 15.18 -10.39 4.30
N ALA A 84 15.71 -11.50 4.74
CA ALA A 84 16.86 -11.52 5.64
C ALA A 84 18.11 -10.88 5.01
N LEU A 85 18.32 -11.06 3.70
CA LEU A 85 19.40 -10.40 2.96
C LEU A 85 19.15 -8.89 2.84
N VAL A 86 17.92 -8.51 2.50
CA VAL A 86 17.54 -7.10 2.33
C VAL A 86 17.61 -6.36 3.66
N THR A 87 17.17 -6.95 4.76
CA THR A 87 17.29 -6.35 6.09
C THR A 87 18.74 -6.18 6.53
N GLY A 88 19.63 -7.13 6.18
CA GLY A 88 21.07 -6.96 6.40
C GLY A 88 21.67 -5.77 5.64
N LEU A 89 21.25 -5.56 4.39
CA LEU A 89 21.66 -4.38 3.61
C LEU A 89 21.12 -3.07 4.23
N ILE A 90 19.86 -3.05 4.67
CA ILE A 90 19.29 -1.90 5.35
C ILE A 90 20.09 -1.58 6.62
N GLU A 91 20.39 -2.59 7.42
CA GLU A 91 21.19 -2.42 8.64
C GLU A 91 22.59 -1.85 8.35
N GLN A 92 23.23 -2.32 7.29
CA GLN A 92 24.53 -1.81 6.85
C GLN A 92 24.45 -0.34 6.45
N GLU A 93 23.46 0.05 5.65
CA GLU A 93 23.22 1.41 5.23
C GLU A 93 22.89 2.34 6.42
N LEU A 94 22.11 1.85 7.39
CA LEU A 94 21.75 2.63 8.58
C LEU A 94 22.94 2.91 9.51
N ARG A 95 23.96 2.04 9.51
CA ARG A 95 25.20 2.24 10.29
C ARG A 95 26.18 3.19 9.60
N GLY A 96 26.07 3.36 8.28
CA GLY A 96 26.92 4.23 7.49
C GLY A 96 26.37 5.66 7.41
N ASP A 97 27.17 6.56 6.83
CA ASP A 97 26.78 7.95 6.52
C ASP A 97 27.12 8.32 5.07
N ALA A 98 27.01 7.36 4.16
CA ALA A 98 27.32 7.54 2.75
C ALA A 98 26.26 8.38 2.03
N PRO A 99 26.64 9.19 1.04
CA PRO A 99 25.69 9.88 0.17
C PRO A 99 24.75 8.88 -0.52
N GLY A 100 23.45 9.20 -0.56
CA GLY A 100 22.44 8.33 -1.18
C GLY A 100 21.85 7.25 -0.26
N ARG A 101 22.33 7.11 0.98
CA ARG A 101 21.81 6.16 1.97
C ARG A 101 20.29 6.12 2.04
N GLN A 102 19.64 7.29 2.12
CA GLN A 102 18.18 7.36 2.23
C GLN A 102 17.48 6.73 1.02
N VAL A 103 17.97 6.99 -0.18
CA VAL A 103 17.39 6.40 -1.41
C VAL A 103 17.53 4.89 -1.42
N ILE A 104 18.70 4.39 -1.01
CA ILE A 104 18.96 2.95 -0.92
C ILE A 104 18.03 2.30 0.11
N VAL A 105 17.94 2.86 1.32
CA VAL A 105 17.08 2.33 2.40
C VAL A 105 15.62 2.31 1.95
N HIS A 106 15.11 3.38 1.32
CA HIS A 106 13.73 3.39 0.81
C HIS A 106 13.49 2.31 -0.25
N SER A 107 14.41 2.17 -1.21
CA SER A 107 14.28 1.15 -2.25
C SER A 107 14.31 -0.27 -1.66
N LEU A 108 15.13 -0.50 -0.65
CA LEU A 108 15.19 -1.80 0.04
C LEU A 108 13.92 -2.05 0.87
N LEU A 109 13.35 -1.01 1.51
CA LEU A 109 12.06 -1.12 2.19
C LEU A 109 10.94 -1.46 1.22
N ASP A 110 10.91 -0.87 0.02
CA ASP A 110 9.93 -1.22 -1.03
C ASP A 110 10.02 -2.70 -1.41
N VAL A 111 11.23 -3.24 -1.50
CA VAL A 111 11.46 -4.67 -1.75
C VAL A 111 10.91 -5.52 -0.60
N VAL A 112 11.21 -5.16 0.66
CA VAL A 112 10.66 -5.87 1.85
C VAL A 112 9.14 -5.84 1.84
N PHE A 113 8.54 -4.67 1.58
CA PHE A 113 7.10 -4.51 1.49
C PHE A 113 6.49 -5.40 0.40
N ALA A 114 7.09 -5.43 -0.79
CA ALA A 114 6.60 -6.25 -1.90
C ALA A 114 6.64 -7.75 -1.56
N PHE A 115 7.70 -8.25 -0.91
CA PHE A 115 7.78 -9.63 -0.44
C PHE A 115 6.72 -9.92 0.64
N ALA A 116 6.60 -9.07 1.64
CA ALA A 116 5.64 -9.22 2.71
C ALA A 116 4.20 -9.23 2.16
N LEU A 117 3.86 -8.27 1.28
CA LEU A 117 2.54 -8.18 0.67
C LEU A 117 2.21 -9.42 -0.17
N ARG A 118 3.19 -9.96 -0.90
CA ARG A 118 3.02 -11.19 -1.68
C ARG A 118 2.66 -12.39 -0.80
N GLU A 119 3.35 -12.55 0.34
CA GLU A 119 3.07 -13.65 1.26
C GLU A 119 1.75 -13.47 2.00
N VAL A 120 1.43 -12.25 2.46
CA VAL A 120 0.13 -11.93 3.06
C VAL A 120 -1.00 -12.20 2.08
N THR A 121 -0.83 -11.80 0.81
CA THR A 121 -1.82 -12.04 -0.24
C THR A 121 -2.03 -13.54 -0.45
N ALA A 122 -0.96 -14.34 -0.45
CA ALA A 122 -1.05 -15.80 -0.59
C ALA A 122 -1.76 -16.44 0.61
N GLN A 123 -1.50 -16.00 1.84
CA GLN A 123 -2.20 -16.47 3.05
C GLN A 123 -3.68 -16.09 3.04
N CYS A 124 -4.00 -14.83 2.76
CA CYS A 124 -5.39 -14.36 2.67
C CYS A 124 -6.16 -15.09 1.57
N ALA A 125 -5.51 -15.41 0.46
CA ALA A 125 -6.08 -16.20 -0.61
C ALA A 125 -6.48 -17.63 -0.17
N ALA A 126 -5.76 -18.20 0.77
CA ALA A 126 -6.08 -19.51 1.33
C ALA A 126 -7.20 -19.46 2.39
N ALA A 127 -7.29 -18.35 3.13
CA ALA A 127 -8.20 -18.20 4.27
C ALA A 127 -9.58 -17.59 3.91
N HIS A 128 -9.63 -16.74 2.87
CA HIS A 128 -10.84 -15.99 2.52
C HIS A 128 -11.14 -16.13 1.02
N PRO A 129 -12.24 -16.81 0.62
CA PRO A 129 -12.54 -17.11 -0.78
C PRO A 129 -12.91 -15.89 -1.65
N GLY A 130 -13.32 -14.77 -1.07
CA GLY A 130 -13.83 -13.61 -1.81
C GLY A 130 -12.81 -12.98 -2.77
N TRP A 131 -11.79 -12.31 -2.25
CA TRP A 131 -10.77 -11.63 -3.07
C TRP A 131 -9.86 -12.61 -3.84
N SER A 132 -9.57 -13.77 -3.24
CA SER A 132 -8.80 -14.81 -3.91
C SER A 132 -9.53 -15.40 -5.12
N GLN A 133 -10.85 -15.39 -5.10
CA GLN A 133 -11.68 -15.79 -6.23
C GLN A 133 -11.56 -14.79 -7.40
N ALA A 134 -11.54 -13.47 -7.10
CA ALA A 134 -11.29 -12.43 -8.10
C ALA A 134 -9.91 -12.56 -8.76
N ALA A 135 -8.88 -12.77 -7.95
CA ALA A 135 -7.52 -12.95 -8.44
C ALA A 135 -7.36 -14.24 -9.28
N ARG A 136 -8.20 -15.24 -9.07
CA ARG A 136 -8.23 -16.49 -9.82
C ARG A 136 -9.16 -16.46 -11.03
N ASP A 137 -10.15 -15.56 -11.06
CA ASP A 137 -11.05 -15.41 -12.20
C ASP A 137 -10.36 -14.68 -13.35
N PRO A 138 -10.01 -15.35 -14.46
CA PRO A 138 -9.26 -14.76 -15.54
C PRO A 138 -10.03 -13.62 -16.23
N GLN A 139 -11.35 -13.64 -16.21
CA GLN A 139 -12.19 -12.62 -16.84
C GLN A 139 -12.25 -11.35 -15.96
N ILE A 140 -12.39 -11.52 -14.65
CA ILE A 140 -12.31 -10.39 -13.71
C ILE A 140 -10.90 -9.78 -13.70
N ARG A 141 -9.86 -10.61 -13.71
CA ARG A 141 -8.48 -10.13 -13.83
C ARG A 141 -8.26 -9.34 -15.11
N ARG A 142 -8.79 -9.82 -16.25
CA ARG A 142 -8.71 -9.10 -17.53
C ARG A 142 -9.40 -7.74 -17.45
N ALA A 143 -10.59 -7.65 -16.84
CA ALA A 143 -11.29 -6.39 -16.63
C ALA A 143 -10.46 -5.41 -15.78
N LEU A 144 -9.87 -5.89 -14.68
CA LEU A 144 -8.98 -5.09 -13.83
C LEU A 144 -7.74 -4.60 -14.59
N THR A 145 -7.09 -5.48 -15.35
CA THR A 145 -5.93 -5.12 -16.19
C THR A 145 -6.28 -3.98 -17.15
N LEU A 146 -7.38 -4.08 -17.89
CA LEU A 146 -7.84 -3.03 -18.80
C LEU A 146 -8.08 -1.69 -18.10
N MET A 147 -8.68 -1.71 -16.90
CA MET A 147 -8.91 -0.49 -16.10
C MET A 147 -7.61 0.15 -15.63
N HIS A 148 -6.60 -0.65 -15.26
CA HIS A 148 -5.31 -0.16 -14.80
C HIS A 148 -4.41 0.33 -15.93
N GLU A 149 -4.40 -0.37 -17.08
CA GLU A 149 -3.57 0.00 -18.24
C GLU A 149 -4.03 1.31 -18.85
N ASP A 150 -5.34 1.51 -18.97
CA ASP A 150 -5.92 2.75 -19.52
C ASP A 150 -7.13 3.20 -18.70
N CYS A 151 -6.87 3.78 -17.54
CA CYS A 151 -7.93 4.32 -16.70
C CYS A 151 -8.62 5.55 -17.29
N ALA A 152 -7.95 6.26 -18.21
CA ALA A 152 -8.51 7.46 -18.87
C ALA A 152 -9.56 7.10 -19.93
N HIS A 153 -9.48 5.92 -20.51
CA HIS A 153 -10.44 5.46 -21.50
C HIS A 153 -11.90 5.58 -20.99
N PRO A 154 -12.86 6.03 -21.80
CA PRO A 154 -14.27 6.17 -21.41
C PRO A 154 -14.97 4.79 -21.31
N TRP A 155 -14.49 3.96 -20.40
CA TRP A 155 -15.04 2.63 -20.17
C TRP A 155 -16.50 2.67 -19.79
N THR A 156 -17.32 1.95 -20.53
CA THR A 156 -18.68 1.57 -20.12
C THR A 156 -18.68 0.15 -19.56
N LEU A 157 -19.72 -0.20 -18.82
CA LEU A 157 -19.87 -1.57 -18.31
C LEU A 157 -19.95 -2.58 -19.45
N GLU A 158 -20.60 -2.22 -20.56
CA GLU A 158 -20.72 -3.01 -21.77
C GLU A 158 -19.35 -3.27 -22.42
N ALA A 159 -18.57 -2.21 -22.59
CA ALA A 159 -17.25 -2.30 -23.22
C ALA A 159 -16.28 -3.16 -22.39
N LEU A 160 -16.29 -2.98 -21.06
CA LEU A 160 -15.50 -3.81 -20.14
C LEU A 160 -15.94 -5.28 -20.20
N ALA A 161 -17.25 -5.54 -20.16
CA ALA A 161 -17.79 -6.90 -20.20
C ALA A 161 -17.40 -7.60 -21.51
N GLN A 162 -17.57 -6.94 -22.65
CA GLN A 162 -17.19 -7.47 -23.97
C GLN A 162 -15.70 -7.81 -24.02
N ARG A 163 -14.84 -6.88 -23.58
CA ARG A 163 -13.37 -7.07 -23.55
C ARG A 163 -12.95 -8.18 -22.60
N ALA A 164 -13.69 -8.38 -21.49
CA ALA A 164 -13.44 -9.44 -20.53
C ALA A 164 -14.03 -10.80 -20.94
N GLY A 165 -14.82 -10.86 -22.03
CA GLY A 165 -15.49 -12.07 -22.50
C GLY A 165 -16.69 -12.45 -21.62
N LEU A 166 -17.42 -11.46 -21.10
CA LEU A 166 -18.62 -11.62 -20.27
C LEU A 166 -19.81 -10.85 -20.83
N SER A 167 -21.02 -11.24 -20.42
CA SER A 167 -22.18 -10.39 -20.53
C SER A 167 -22.10 -9.24 -19.53
N ARG A 168 -22.84 -8.14 -19.77
CA ARG A 168 -22.93 -7.00 -18.85
C ARG A 168 -23.31 -7.41 -17.43
N THR A 169 -24.37 -8.21 -17.30
CA THR A 169 -24.85 -8.74 -16.03
C THR A 169 -23.82 -9.66 -15.38
N GLY A 170 -23.23 -10.57 -16.17
CA GLY A 170 -22.20 -11.49 -15.68
C GLY A 170 -20.97 -10.76 -15.14
N LEU A 171 -20.51 -9.70 -15.81
CA LEU A 171 -19.41 -8.88 -15.28
C LEU A 171 -19.82 -8.20 -13.97
N ALA A 172 -21.01 -7.57 -13.91
CA ALA A 172 -21.44 -6.82 -12.72
C ALA A 172 -21.57 -7.72 -11.49
N GLU A 173 -22.17 -8.89 -11.63
CA GLU A 173 -22.39 -9.86 -10.55
C GLU A 173 -21.07 -10.47 -10.06
N ARG A 174 -20.26 -10.99 -11.00
CA ARG A 174 -18.99 -11.64 -10.67
C ARG A 174 -17.98 -10.64 -10.09
N PHE A 175 -17.93 -9.42 -10.65
CA PHE A 175 -17.05 -8.37 -10.13
C PHE A 175 -17.48 -7.96 -8.72
N ARG A 176 -18.77 -7.78 -8.46
CA ARG A 176 -19.28 -7.46 -7.13
C ARG A 176 -19.01 -8.59 -6.13
N GLY A 177 -19.21 -9.86 -6.52
CA GLY A 177 -18.89 -11.01 -5.67
C GLY A 177 -17.41 -11.11 -5.33
N ALA A 178 -16.56 -10.71 -6.26
CA ALA A 178 -15.11 -10.80 -6.15
C ALA A 178 -14.47 -9.57 -5.47
N MET A 179 -14.95 -8.37 -5.76
CA MET A 179 -14.34 -7.10 -5.34
C MET A 179 -15.17 -6.33 -4.31
N GLY A 180 -16.37 -6.81 -3.97
CA GLY A 180 -17.30 -6.10 -3.06
C GLY A 180 -17.90 -4.82 -3.62
N ASP A 181 -17.57 -4.43 -4.87
CA ASP A 181 -17.95 -3.16 -5.48
C ASP A 181 -18.34 -3.34 -6.96
N THR A 182 -18.88 -2.30 -7.57
CA THR A 182 -19.21 -2.31 -9.01
C THR A 182 -17.97 -1.98 -9.86
N PRO A 183 -17.89 -2.50 -11.12
CA PRO A 183 -16.77 -2.23 -12.01
C PRO A 183 -16.48 -0.73 -12.21
N LEU A 184 -17.53 0.08 -12.41
CA LEU A 184 -17.36 1.52 -12.66
C LEU A 184 -16.99 2.31 -11.41
N ASN A 185 -17.41 1.89 -10.22
CA ASN A 185 -16.94 2.48 -8.97
C ASN A 185 -15.47 2.15 -8.74
N HIS A 186 -15.08 0.91 -9.01
CA HIS A 186 -13.67 0.50 -8.92
C HIS A 186 -12.79 1.29 -9.90
N LEU A 187 -13.23 1.47 -11.16
CA LEU A 187 -12.55 2.33 -12.13
C LEU A 187 -12.40 3.77 -11.60
N ARG A 188 -13.45 4.31 -10.95
CA ARG A 188 -13.37 5.63 -10.32
C ARG A 188 -12.29 5.69 -9.25
N ALA A 189 -12.18 4.65 -8.43
CA ALA A 189 -11.11 4.56 -7.42
C ALA A 189 -9.72 4.54 -8.06
N ILE A 190 -9.50 3.75 -9.11
CA ILE A 190 -8.24 3.73 -9.89
C ILE A 190 -7.91 5.13 -10.42
N ARG A 191 -8.88 5.82 -11.03
CA ARG A 191 -8.71 7.20 -11.53
C ARG A 191 -8.28 8.17 -10.42
N MET A 192 -8.90 8.07 -9.24
CA MET A 192 -8.55 8.94 -8.11
C MET A 192 -7.17 8.63 -7.56
N GLN A 193 -6.77 7.36 -7.49
CA GLN A 193 -5.41 6.98 -7.11
C GLN A 193 -4.37 7.52 -8.10
N ARG A 194 -4.63 7.39 -9.39
CA ARG A 194 -3.75 7.95 -10.43
C ARG A 194 -3.68 9.48 -10.35
N ALA A 195 -4.81 10.13 -10.09
CA ALA A 195 -4.85 11.58 -9.89
C ALA A 195 -4.04 12.03 -8.68
N MET A 196 -4.17 11.34 -7.54
CA MET A 196 -3.37 11.62 -6.35
C MET A 196 -1.87 11.50 -6.63
N HIS A 197 -1.46 10.44 -7.34
CA HIS A 197 -0.08 10.27 -7.77
C HIS A 197 0.41 11.42 -8.66
N LEU A 198 -0.37 11.80 -9.69
CA LEU A 198 -0.01 12.92 -10.57
C LEU A 198 0.06 14.26 -9.81
N LEU A 199 -0.87 14.51 -8.89
CA LEU A 199 -0.86 15.71 -8.05
C LEU A 199 0.33 15.77 -7.09
N ALA A 200 0.79 14.62 -6.61
CA ALA A 200 1.91 14.48 -5.71
C ALA A 200 3.26 14.57 -6.42
N GLU A 201 3.41 13.90 -7.57
CA GLU A 201 4.70 13.70 -8.22
C GLU A 201 4.99 14.69 -9.35
N THR A 202 3.97 15.45 -9.80
CA THR A 202 4.13 16.36 -10.94
C THR A 202 3.61 17.77 -10.65
N GLU A 203 4.09 18.73 -11.44
CA GLU A 203 3.60 20.11 -11.43
C GLU A 203 2.49 20.36 -12.47
N GLN A 204 1.89 19.30 -13.02
CA GLN A 204 0.83 19.42 -14.02
C GLN A 204 -0.35 20.25 -13.49
N GLY A 205 -0.92 21.08 -14.37
CA GLY A 205 -2.15 21.82 -14.10
C GLY A 205 -3.34 20.89 -13.89
N LEU A 206 -4.38 21.41 -13.27
CA LEU A 206 -5.53 20.62 -12.88
C LEU A 206 -6.28 20.04 -14.08
N GLU A 207 -6.34 20.78 -15.17
CA GLU A 207 -6.92 20.38 -16.45
C GLU A 207 -6.18 19.17 -17.05
N ALA A 208 -4.85 19.22 -17.02
CA ALA A 208 -4.02 18.12 -17.51
C ALA A 208 -4.18 16.86 -16.66
N VAL A 209 -4.23 17.01 -15.34
CA VAL A 209 -4.48 15.89 -14.43
C VAL A 209 -5.88 15.30 -14.66
N ALA A 210 -6.92 16.14 -14.79
CA ALA A 210 -8.29 15.69 -15.07
C ALA A 210 -8.35 14.88 -16.39
N ALA A 211 -7.76 15.41 -17.46
CA ALA A 211 -7.70 14.70 -18.74
C ALA A 211 -6.94 13.37 -18.64
N ALA A 212 -5.79 13.36 -17.96
CA ALA A 212 -4.96 12.15 -17.78
C ALA A 212 -5.65 11.02 -17.02
N VAL A 213 -6.72 11.33 -16.27
CA VAL A 213 -7.53 10.34 -15.54
C VAL A 213 -8.96 10.19 -16.10
N GLY A 214 -9.20 10.69 -17.33
CA GLY A 214 -10.43 10.45 -18.08
C GLY A 214 -11.62 11.31 -17.67
N TYR A 215 -11.37 12.53 -17.17
CA TYR A 215 -12.40 13.55 -16.96
C TYR A 215 -12.33 14.61 -18.07
N GLN A 216 -13.49 15.06 -18.53
CA GLN A 216 -13.58 16.05 -19.63
C GLN A 216 -13.23 17.46 -19.18
N ASP A 217 -13.43 17.75 -17.89
CA ASP A 217 -13.20 19.08 -17.32
C ASP A 217 -12.68 18.99 -15.87
N ALA A 218 -11.93 20.02 -15.47
CA ALA A 218 -11.34 20.10 -14.14
C ALA A 218 -12.37 20.34 -13.02
N PHE A 219 -13.53 20.92 -13.33
CA PHE A 219 -14.58 21.16 -12.33
C PHE A 219 -15.24 19.85 -11.90
N GLY A 220 -15.69 19.05 -12.88
CA GLY A 220 -16.27 17.73 -12.66
C GLY A 220 -15.28 16.82 -11.92
N PHE A 221 -14.01 16.83 -12.35
CA PHE A 221 -12.93 16.12 -11.68
C PHE A 221 -12.77 16.56 -10.22
N SER A 222 -12.66 17.87 -9.95
CA SER A 222 -12.46 18.40 -8.58
C SER A 222 -13.58 18.01 -7.62
N LYS A 223 -14.82 18.02 -8.12
CA LYS A 223 -16.00 17.62 -7.34
C LYS A 223 -15.92 16.14 -6.94
N VAL A 224 -15.57 15.27 -7.89
CA VAL A 224 -15.42 13.84 -7.62
C VAL A 224 -14.22 13.59 -6.70
N PHE A 225 -13.08 14.23 -6.96
CA PHE A 225 -11.89 14.12 -6.14
C PHE A 225 -12.18 14.51 -4.68
N LYS A 226 -12.77 15.68 -4.45
CA LYS A 226 -13.14 16.14 -3.09
C LYS A 226 -14.10 15.18 -2.39
N ARG A 227 -15.10 14.65 -3.11
CA ARG A 227 -16.03 13.66 -2.53
C ARG A 227 -15.33 12.37 -2.13
N THR A 228 -14.31 11.94 -2.89
CA THR A 228 -13.61 10.68 -2.67
C THR A 228 -12.53 10.81 -1.61
N THR A 229 -11.78 11.92 -1.59
CA THR A 229 -10.60 12.11 -0.72
C THR A 229 -10.87 12.99 0.50
N GLY A 230 -12.03 13.66 0.54
CA GLY A 230 -12.38 14.63 1.60
C GLY A 230 -11.79 16.03 1.41
N MET A 231 -10.87 16.23 0.45
CA MET A 231 -10.21 17.52 0.21
C MET A 231 -10.12 17.83 -1.29
N SER A 232 -9.96 19.11 -1.64
CA SER A 232 -9.77 19.51 -3.03
C SER A 232 -8.39 19.07 -3.58
N PRO A 233 -8.22 18.94 -4.91
CA PRO A 233 -6.93 18.62 -5.51
C PRO A 233 -5.81 19.59 -5.13
N ARG A 234 -6.15 20.89 -4.97
CA ARG A 234 -5.19 21.91 -4.56
C ARG A 234 -4.75 21.72 -3.10
N GLU A 235 -5.70 21.49 -2.20
CA GLU A 235 -5.42 21.19 -0.79
C GLU A 235 -4.58 19.92 -0.66
N PHE A 236 -4.89 18.88 -1.44
CA PHE A 236 -4.12 17.65 -1.47
C PHE A 236 -2.67 17.91 -1.86
N ARG A 237 -2.42 18.65 -2.96
CA ARG A 237 -1.06 19.00 -3.41
C ARG A 237 -0.29 19.81 -2.38
N GLN A 238 -0.94 20.78 -1.74
CA GLN A 238 -0.31 21.60 -0.70
C GLN A 238 0.05 20.76 0.52
N ARG A 239 -0.85 19.90 0.95
CA ARG A 239 -0.63 19.00 2.08
C ARG A 239 0.50 18.01 1.78
N ASP A 240 0.50 17.38 0.63
CA ASP A 240 1.55 16.43 0.23
C ASP A 240 2.93 17.11 0.20
N ARG A 241 3.03 18.33 -0.34
CA ARG A 241 4.27 19.11 -0.31
C ARG A 241 4.73 19.45 1.11
N ALA A 242 3.81 19.85 1.98
CA ALA A 242 4.12 20.15 3.36
C ALA A 242 4.59 18.89 4.11
N GLU A 243 3.92 17.78 3.91
CA GLU A 243 4.29 16.49 4.50
C GLU A 243 5.63 15.96 3.98
N ARG A 244 5.96 16.18 2.69
CA ARG A 244 7.28 15.84 2.12
C ARG A 244 8.42 16.69 2.70
N ALA A 245 8.13 17.90 3.11
CA ALA A 245 9.12 18.78 3.75
C ALA A 245 9.41 18.39 5.20
N LEU A 246 8.60 17.51 5.80
CA LEU A 246 8.81 17.08 7.19
C LEU A 246 9.92 16.03 7.27
N PRO A 247 10.91 16.22 8.16
CA PRO A 247 12.07 15.32 8.27
C PRO A 247 11.70 13.85 8.53
N TRP A 248 10.62 13.60 9.27
CA TRP A 248 10.20 12.25 9.64
C TRP A 248 9.70 11.38 8.47
N ARG A 249 9.31 12.00 7.35
CA ARG A 249 8.86 11.25 6.17
C ARG A 249 9.97 10.45 5.51
N PHE A 250 11.21 10.84 5.77
CA PHE A 250 12.43 10.27 5.19
C PHE A 250 13.37 9.65 6.23
N GLN A 251 12.96 9.63 7.48
CA GLN A 251 13.74 8.98 8.52
C GLN A 251 13.25 7.53 8.62
N ALA A 252 14.10 6.59 8.18
CA ALA A 252 14.00 5.22 8.65
C ALA A 252 14.22 5.26 10.15
N GLY A 253 13.18 5.03 10.93
CA GLY A 253 13.26 4.91 12.37
C GLY A 253 13.68 3.53 12.77
#